data_7a140f2a7f71afa96d22460b667860c8
#
_entry.id   7a140f2a7f71afa96d22460b667860c8
#
_cell.length_a   1.000
_cell.length_b   1.000
_cell.length_c   1.000
_cell.angle_alpha   90.00
_cell.angle_beta   90.00
_cell.angle_gamma   90.00
#
_symmetry.space_group_name_H-M   'P 1'
#
loop_
_entity.id
_entity.type
_entity.pdbx_description
1 polymer ?
#
loop_
_entity_poly.entity_id
_entity_poly.type
_entity_poly.pdbx_seq_one_letter_code
_entity_poly.pdbx_strand_id
1 'polypeptide(L)'
;EITTRLVGSEMCIRDRQKMEENPLPNLFFICMDAADVAEVFDHGEVDRIYLNFSDPWPKDRHAKRRLTSRQFFARYDEVLAPEGHLEFKTDNQDLFTFSLEEIPEAGWHLDASTRDLHHDPVLNEGNIMTEYEEKFSSLGNPICKLIASR
;
A
#
# COMPACT_ATOMS: atom_id res chain seq x y z
N GLU A 1 -6.57 -15.24 9.79
CA GLU A 1 -5.76 -14.14 9.25
C GLU A 1 -6.35 -12.82 9.74
N ILE A 2 -5.54 -11.98 10.43
CA ILE A 2 -5.97 -10.69 10.97
C ILE A 2 -5.60 -9.63 9.93
N THR A 3 -6.57 -8.84 9.48
CA THR A 3 -6.33 -7.75 8.55
C THR A 3 -6.44 -6.42 9.27
N THR A 4 -5.36 -5.67 9.32
CA THR A 4 -5.32 -4.30 9.87
C THR A 4 -5.18 -3.30 8.73
N ARG A 5 -6.00 -2.28 8.73
CA ARG A 5 -5.98 -1.22 7.73
C ARG A 5 -5.63 0.11 8.36
N LEU A 6 -4.58 0.76 7.85
CA LEU A 6 -4.24 2.14 8.17
C LEU A 6 -5.04 3.07 7.25
N VAL A 7 -5.81 4.01 7.78
CA VAL A 7 -6.77 4.79 6.99
C VAL A 7 -6.75 6.26 7.36
N GLY A 8 -6.81 7.12 6.34
CA GLY A 8 -7.03 8.55 6.49
C GLY A 8 -8.50 8.89 6.82
N SER A 9 -8.75 10.10 7.35
CA SER A 9 -9.94 10.47 8.13
C SER A 9 -11.32 10.24 7.48
N GLU A 10 -11.51 10.47 6.18
CA GLU A 10 -12.83 10.33 5.55
C GLU A 10 -13.19 8.91 5.12
N MET A 11 -12.20 8.14 4.67
CA MET A 11 -12.39 6.73 4.32
C MET A 11 -12.64 5.88 5.57
N CYS A 12 -12.05 6.23 6.71
CA CYS A 12 -12.30 5.58 8.01
C CYS A 12 -13.76 5.59 8.43
N ILE A 13 -14.48 6.71 8.20
CA ILE A 13 -15.88 6.84 8.60
C ILE A 13 -16.75 5.85 7.83
N ARG A 14 -16.57 5.74 6.52
CA ARG A 14 -17.32 4.80 5.66
C ARG A 14 -17.00 3.35 5.97
N ASP A 15 -15.73 3.02 6.14
CA ASP A 15 -15.30 1.67 6.44
C ASP A 15 -15.82 1.23 7.82
N ARG A 16 -15.82 2.13 8.80
CA ARG A 16 -16.42 1.88 10.13
C ARG A 16 -17.92 1.64 10.05
N GLN A 17 -18.65 2.42 9.27
CA GLN A 17 -20.09 2.21 9.05
C GLN A 17 -20.36 0.83 8.42
N LYS A 18 -19.60 0.44 7.40
CA LYS A 18 -19.70 -0.90 6.78
C LYS A 18 -19.42 -2.03 7.78
N MET A 19 -18.48 -1.82 8.70
CA MET A 19 -18.17 -2.79 9.77
C MET A 19 -19.27 -2.90 10.81
N GLU A 20 -19.98 -1.80 11.10
CA GLU A 20 -21.15 -1.81 12.00
C GLU A 20 -22.32 -2.60 11.36
N GLU A 21 -22.46 -2.50 10.03
CA GLU A 21 -23.50 -3.25 9.28
C GLU A 21 -23.12 -4.73 9.07
N ASN A 22 -21.84 -5.03 8.83
CA ASN A 22 -21.33 -6.38 8.56
C ASN A 22 -20.03 -6.61 9.35
N PRO A 23 -20.10 -6.99 10.63
CA PRO A 23 -18.92 -7.17 11.45
C PRO A 23 -18.04 -8.32 10.96
N LEU A 24 -16.74 -8.04 10.81
CA LEU A 24 -15.71 -9.03 10.48
C LEU A 24 -14.78 -9.20 11.69
N PRO A 25 -14.78 -10.37 12.36
CA PRO A 25 -14.04 -10.57 13.60
C PRO A 25 -12.52 -10.55 13.43
N ASN A 26 -12.03 -10.61 12.20
CA ASN A 26 -10.61 -10.59 11.83
C ASN A 26 -10.18 -9.28 11.17
N LEU A 27 -10.99 -8.20 11.23
CA LEU A 27 -10.66 -6.88 10.70
C LEU A 27 -10.63 -5.85 11.81
N PHE A 28 -9.51 -5.14 11.92
CA PHE A 28 -9.29 -4.08 12.91
C PHE A 28 -8.90 -2.78 12.20
N PHE A 29 -9.34 -1.65 12.75
CA PHE A 29 -8.97 -0.31 12.27
C PHE A 29 -8.08 0.37 13.28
N ILE A 30 -6.97 0.92 12.80
CA ILE A 30 -6.07 1.77 13.58
C ILE A 30 -5.93 3.11 12.84
N CYS A 31 -6.13 4.21 13.54
CA CYS A 31 -5.85 5.55 13.04
C CYS A 31 -4.56 6.04 13.67
N MET A 32 -3.45 6.00 12.90
CA MET A 32 -2.12 6.36 13.38
C MET A 32 -1.27 6.92 12.24
N ASP A 33 -0.14 7.56 12.56
CA ASP A 33 0.90 7.84 11.59
C ASP A 33 1.57 6.51 11.18
N ALA A 34 1.67 6.25 9.88
CA ALA A 34 2.36 5.06 9.40
C ALA A 34 3.86 5.04 9.75
N ALA A 35 4.41 6.18 10.15
CA ALA A 35 5.77 6.25 10.67
C ALA A 35 5.96 5.45 11.98
N ASP A 36 4.89 5.24 12.72
CA ASP A 36 4.89 4.59 14.03
C ASP A 36 4.48 3.10 13.94
N VAL A 37 4.55 2.50 12.74
CA VAL A 37 4.11 1.12 12.50
C VAL A 37 4.81 0.10 13.41
N ALA A 38 6.09 0.31 13.73
CA ALA A 38 6.87 -0.53 14.62
C ALA A 38 6.49 -0.38 16.13
N GLU A 39 5.67 0.62 16.48
CA GLU A 39 5.12 0.74 17.84
C GLU A 39 3.86 -0.12 18.04
N VAL A 40 3.26 -0.57 16.94
CA VAL A 40 1.99 -1.32 16.92
C VAL A 40 2.20 -2.79 16.63
N PHE A 41 3.15 -3.12 15.77
CA PHE A 41 3.44 -4.49 15.35
C PHE A 41 4.81 -4.93 15.86
N ASP A 42 4.89 -6.18 16.28
CA ASP A 42 6.15 -6.81 16.66
C ASP A 42 7.01 -7.16 15.43
N HIS A 43 8.28 -7.42 15.68
CA HIS A 43 9.22 -7.78 14.64
C HIS A 43 8.78 -9.05 13.89
N GLY A 44 8.62 -8.93 12.57
CA GLY A 44 8.23 -10.03 11.70
C GLY A 44 6.78 -10.50 11.85
N GLU A 45 5.90 -9.67 12.43
CA GLU A 45 4.49 -10.02 12.69
C GLU A 45 3.61 -9.87 11.44
N VAL A 46 4.00 -9.03 10.47
CA VAL A 46 3.20 -8.67 9.31
C VAL A 46 3.60 -9.50 8.10
N ASP A 47 2.69 -10.30 7.55
CA ASP A 47 2.97 -11.11 6.35
C ASP A 47 2.91 -10.29 5.05
N ARG A 48 2.02 -9.29 4.98
CA ARG A 48 1.78 -8.49 3.77
C ARG A 48 1.44 -7.06 4.11
N ILE A 49 1.95 -6.14 3.31
CA ILE A 49 1.64 -4.71 3.39
C ILE A 49 1.00 -4.30 2.06
N TYR A 50 -0.20 -3.72 2.14
CA TYR A 50 -0.89 -3.18 0.97
C TYR A 50 -0.96 -1.66 1.08
N LEU A 51 -0.31 -0.97 0.15
CA LEU A 51 -0.40 0.48 -0.01
C LEU A 51 -1.33 0.79 -1.19
N ASN A 52 -2.53 1.26 -0.89
CA ASN A 52 -3.52 1.55 -1.92
C ASN A 52 -3.76 3.06 -2.00
N PHE A 53 -3.32 3.68 -3.12
CA PHE A 53 -3.59 5.07 -3.47
C PHE A 53 -3.18 6.07 -2.39
N SER A 54 -1.98 5.88 -1.83
CA SER A 54 -1.40 6.79 -0.85
C SER A 54 -1.09 8.17 -1.45
N ASP A 55 -1.03 9.17 -0.59
CA ASP A 55 -0.76 10.55 -0.99
C ASP A 55 0.58 10.69 -1.73
N PRO A 56 0.61 11.31 -2.92
CA PRO A 56 1.81 11.39 -3.74
C PRO A 56 2.85 12.39 -3.24
N TRP A 57 2.47 13.34 -2.37
CA TRP A 57 3.37 14.38 -1.86
C TRP A 57 4.24 14.99 -2.98
N PRO A 58 3.67 15.77 -3.91
CA PRO A 58 4.31 16.09 -5.20
C PRO A 58 5.56 16.96 -5.08
N LYS A 59 5.77 17.65 -3.95
CA LYS A 59 6.95 18.48 -3.72
C LYS A 59 8.13 17.63 -3.27
N ASP A 60 9.31 17.80 -3.87
CA ASP A 60 10.54 17.03 -3.56
C ASP A 60 10.95 17.10 -2.09
N ARG A 61 10.75 18.25 -1.45
CA ARG A 61 11.00 18.41 0.00
C ARG A 61 10.16 17.48 0.88
N HIS A 62 9.09 16.92 0.33
CA HIS A 62 8.19 15.98 1.01
C HIS A 62 8.41 14.51 0.61
N ALA A 63 9.43 14.20 -0.19
CA ALA A 63 9.69 12.85 -0.67
C ALA A 63 9.74 11.80 0.46
N LYS A 64 10.32 12.17 1.59
CA LYS A 64 10.40 11.32 2.80
C LYS A 64 9.04 10.97 3.42
N ARG A 65 7.97 11.70 3.07
CA ARG A 65 6.59 11.44 3.53
C ARG A 65 5.86 10.42 2.66
N ARG A 66 6.37 10.15 1.47
CA ARG A 66 5.79 9.14 0.58
C ARG A 66 5.93 7.77 1.23
N LEU A 67 4.87 6.99 1.28
CA LEU A 67 4.87 5.66 1.91
C LEU A 67 5.76 4.64 1.19
N THR A 68 6.21 4.95 -0.01
CA THR A 68 7.19 4.17 -0.79
C THR A 68 8.60 4.77 -0.77
N SER A 69 8.92 5.67 0.15
CA SER A 69 10.28 6.16 0.33
C SER A 69 11.15 5.13 1.08
N ARG A 70 12.46 5.17 0.84
CA ARG A 70 13.43 4.29 1.55
C ARG A 70 13.35 4.39 3.07
N GLN A 71 12.92 5.55 3.61
CA GLN A 71 12.70 5.72 5.04
C GLN A 71 11.52 4.90 5.54
N PHE A 72 10.48 4.74 4.74
CA PHE A 72 9.35 3.88 5.06
C PHE A 72 9.68 2.41 4.85
N PHE A 73 10.42 2.06 3.81
CA PHE A 73 10.91 0.68 3.63
C PHE A 73 11.72 0.20 4.83
N ALA A 74 12.57 1.05 5.42
CA ALA A 74 13.29 0.72 6.65
C ALA A 74 12.35 0.40 7.84
N ARG A 75 11.20 1.07 7.94
CA ARG A 75 10.20 0.77 8.98
C ARG A 75 9.44 -0.53 8.68
N TYR A 76 9.14 -0.79 7.42
CA TYR A 76 8.51 -2.05 7.01
C TYR A 76 9.41 -3.25 7.27
N ASP A 77 10.73 -3.09 7.14
CA ASP A 77 11.71 -4.11 7.48
C ASP A 77 11.61 -4.60 8.92
N GLU A 78 11.24 -3.70 9.85
CA GLU A 78 11.12 -4.05 11.25
C GLU A 78 9.93 -4.97 11.51
N VAL A 79 8.82 -4.77 10.81
CA VAL A 79 7.55 -5.46 11.09
C VAL A 79 7.24 -6.60 10.12
N LEU A 80 7.82 -6.58 8.91
CA LEU A 80 7.51 -7.55 7.88
C LEU A 80 8.18 -8.90 8.18
N ALA A 81 7.40 -9.99 8.03
CA ALA A 81 7.89 -11.35 8.13
C ALA A 81 8.99 -11.64 7.06
N PRO A 82 9.90 -12.61 7.29
CA PRO A 82 10.98 -12.92 6.35
C PRO A 82 10.52 -13.23 4.93
N GLU A 83 9.38 -13.92 4.78
CA GLU A 83 8.75 -14.26 3.50
C GLU A 83 7.66 -13.26 3.10
N GLY A 84 7.56 -12.15 3.83
CA GLY A 84 6.56 -11.12 3.61
C GLY A 84 6.88 -10.25 2.40
N HIS A 85 5.85 -9.59 1.87
CA HIS A 85 6.02 -8.67 0.74
C HIS A 85 5.10 -7.45 0.86
N LEU A 86 5.43 -6.44 0.08
CA LEU A 86 4.66 -5.21 -0.07
C LEU A 86 4.05 -5.14 -1.46
N GLU A 87 2.76 -4.83 -1.52
CA GLU A 87 2.04 -4.51 -2.75
C GLU A 87 1.61 -3.04 -2.75
N PHE A 88 1.93 -2.33 -3.79
CA PHE A 88 1.57 -0.92 -3.94
C PHE A 88 0.77 -0.69 -5.20
N LYS A 89 -0.37 0.00 -5.08
CA LYS A 89 -1.20 0.46 -6.20
C LYS A 89 -1.37 1.97 -6.19
N THR A 90 -1.27 2.58 -7.36
CA THR A 90 -1.48 4.02 -7.56
C THR A 90 -1.89 4.32 -9.00
N ASP A 91 -2.65 5.38 -9.22
CA ASP A 91 -2.90 5.99 -10.52
C ASP A 91 -1.91 7.13 -10.83
N ASN A 92 -1.08 7.50 -9.87
CA ASN A 92 -0.07 8.56 -10.02
C ASN A 92 1.23 8.01 -10.60
N GLN A 93 1.50 8.33 -11.86
CA GLN A 93 2.68 7.84 -12.60
C GLN A 93 4.00 8.35 -12.03
N ASP A 94 4.05 9.57 -11.51
CA ASP A 94 5.27 10.16 -10.93
C ASP A 94 5.62 9.48 -9.61
N LEU A 95 4.61 9.26 -8.74
CA LEU A 95 4.80 8.50 -7.51
C LEU A 95 5.24 7.07 -7.80
N PHE A 96 4.68 6.45 -8.84
CA PHE A 96 5.06 5.10 -9.24
C PHE A 96 6.51 5.01 -9.70
N THR A 97 6.96 5.98 -10.54
CA THR A 97 8.35 6.08 -10.97
C THR A 97 9.30 6.25 -9.78
N PHE A 98 8.97 7.17 -8.87
CA PHE A 98 9.71 7.36 -7.63
C PHE A 98 9.81 6.06 -6.82
N SER A 99 8.70 5.32 -6.69
CA SER A 99 8.66 4.07 -5.93
C SER A 99 9.58 3.00 -6.52
N LEU A 100 9.63 2.88 -7.85
CA LEU A 100 10.54 1.95 -8.53
C LEU A 100 12.02 2.29 -8.29
N GLU A 101 12.36 3.57 -8.14
CA GLU A 101 13.72 4.03 -7.84
C GLU A 101 14.10 3.79 -6.37
N GLU A 102 13.16 3.97 -5.45
CA GLU A 102 13.40 3.82 -4.00
C GLU A 102 13.57 2.36 -3.54
N ILE A 103 12.94 1.40 -4.21
CA ILE A 103 13.02 -0.03 -3.87
C ILE A 103 14.47 -0.54 -3.80
N PRO A 104 15.28 -0.46 -4.88
CA PRO A 104 16.67 -0.91 -4.82
C PRO A 104 17.54 -0.07 -3.88
N GLU A 105 17.27 1.23 -3.76
CA GLU A 105 17.97 2.12 -2.84
C GLU A 105 17.69 1.79 -1.36
N ALA A 106 16.55 1.17 -1.08
CA ALA A 106 16.20 0.64 0.23
C ALA A 106 16.79 -0.77 0.50
N GLY A 107 17.45 -1.36 -0.48
CA GLY A 107 17.96 -2.75 -0.41
C GLY A 107 16.87 -3.80 -0.63
N TRP A 108 15.72 -3.42 -1.17
CA TRP A 108 14.61 -4.32 -1.49
C TRP A 108 14.68 -4.79 -2.95
N HIS A 109 14.00 -5.89 -3.22
CA HIS A 109 13.88 -6.49 -4.55
C HIS A 109 12.50 -6.15 -5.16
N LEU A 110 12.50 -5.75 -6.43
CA LEU A 110 11.26 -5.59 -7.21
C LEU A 110 10.89 -6.93 -7.83
N ASP A 111 9.85 -7.57 -7.33
CA ASP A 111 9.39 -8.89 -7.79
C ASP A 111 8.57 -8.78 -9.08
N ALA A 112 7.68 -7.79 -9.14
CA ALA A 112 6.85 -7.54 -10.32
C ALA A 112 6.38 -6.09 -10.39
N SER A 113 6.11 -5.58 -11.59
CA SER A 113 5.49 -4.27 -11.76
C SER A 113 4.75 -4.15 -13.09
N THR A 114 3.69 -3.33 -13.09
CA THR A 114 2.96 -2.93 -14.28
C THR A 114 2.48 -1.50 -14.16
N ARG A 115 2.36 -0.80 -15.30
CA ARG A 115 1.77 0.55 -15.36
C ARG A 115 0.31 0.55 -15.82
N ASP A 116 -0.23 -0.64 -16.10
CA ASP A 116 -1.61 -0.83 -16.54
C ASP A 116 -2.13 -2.17 -16.02
N LEU A 117 -2.48 -2.19 -14.74
CA LEU A 117 -2.88 -3.38 -14.00
C LEU A 117 -4.06 -4.11 -14.66
N HIS A 118 -5.06 -3.37 -15.12
CA HIS A 118 -6.29 -3.98 -15.61
C HIS A 118 -6.13 -4.69 -16.98
N HIS A 119 -5.07 -4.35 -17.72
CA HIS A 119 -4.69 -5.04 -18.95
C HIS A 119 -3.52 -6.03 -18.78
N ASP A 120 -3.00 -6.17 -17.57
CA ASP A 120 -1.95 -7.12 -17.25
C ASP A 120 -2.56 -8.49 -16.86
N PRO A 121 -2.38 -9.54 -17.67
CA PRO A 121 -3.05 -10.82 -17.42
C PRO A 121 -2.54 -11.57 -16.19
N VAL A 122 -1.33 -11.25 -15.73
CA VAL A 122 -0.70 -11.90 -14.57
C VAL A 122 -1.00 -11.14 -13.29
N LEU A 123 -0.69 -9.84 -13.26
CA LEU A 123 -0.82 -9.01 -12.05
C LEU A 123 -2.26 -8.63 -11.72
N ASN A 124 -3.17 -8.74 -12.68
CA ASN A 124 -4.60 -8.53 -12.45
C ASN A 124 -5.32 -9.81 -11.96
N GLU A 125 -4.69 -10.98 -12.05
CA GLU A 125 -5.29 -12.21 -11.53
C GLU A 125 -5.48 -12.11 -10.02
N GLY A 126 -6.72 -12.30 -9.55
CA GLY A 126 -7.07 -12.18 -8.13
C GLY A 126 -7.04 -10.76 -7.57
N ASN A 127 -6.92 -9.72 -8.42
CA ASN A 127 -6.94 -8.34 -7.97
C ASN A 127 -8.27 -7.98 -7.31
N ILE A 128 -8.20 -7.43 -6.10
CA ILE A 128 -9.36 -6.87 -5.39
C ILE A 128 -9.33 -5.36 -5.59
N MET A 129 -10.31 -4.84 -6.33
CA MET A 129 -10.44 -3.42 -6.55
C MET A 129 -10.96 -2.69 -5.31
N THR A 130 -10.32 -1.57 -4.97
CA THR A 130 -10.90 -0.62 -4.01
C THR A 130 -11.96 0.24 -4.70
N GLU A 131 -12.85 0.87 -3.95
CA GLU A 131 -13.83 1.83 -4.50
C GLU A 131 -13.15 2.98 -5.26
N TYR A 132 -11.96 3.40 -4.78
CA TYR A 132 -11.13 4.41 -5.46
C TYR A 132 -10.64 3.89 -6.81
N GLU A 133 -10.09 2.68 -6.85
CA GLU A 133 -9.60 2.04 -8.07
C GLU A 133 -10.71 1.89 -9.12
N GLU A 134 -11.89 1.40 -8.72
CA GLU A 134 -13.06 1.26 -9.59
C GLU A 134 -13.46 2.62 -10.20
N LYS A 135 -13.55 3.66 -9.37
CA LYS A 135 -13.91 5.01 -9.80
C LYS A 135 -12.92 5.57 -10.83
N PHE A 136 -11.61 5.52 -10.53
CA PHE A 136 -10.61 6.17 -11.38
C PHE A 136 -10.26 5.34 -12.62
N SER A 137 -10.29 4.02 -12.55
CA SER A 137 -10.14 3.17 -13.73
C SER A 137 -11.31 3.33 -14.70
N SER A 138 -12.54 3.50 -14.22
CA SER A 138 -13.70 3.77 -15.07
C SER A 138 -13.61 5.12 -15.82
N LEU A 139 -12.81 6.06 -15.31
CA LEU A 139 -12.49 7.32 -15.98
C LEU A 139 -11.35 7.19 -17.02
N GLY A 140 -10.81 5.98 -17.20
CA GLY A 140 -9.73 5.71 -18.14
C GLY A 140 -8.32 5.93 -17.59
N ASN A 141 -8.17 6.12 -16.29
CA ASN A 141 -6.84 6.23 -15.65
C ASN A 141 -6.22 4.83 -15.51
N PRO A 142 -5.04 4.56 -16.08
CA PRO A 142 -4.34 3.31 -15.85
C PRO A 142 -3.89 3.20 -14.41
N ILE A 143 -4.03 2.02 -13.83
CA ILE A 143 -3.59 1.74 -12.47
C ILE A 143 -2.23 1.06 -12.52
N CYS A 144 -1.26 1.64 -11.85
CA CYS A 144 0.05 1.03 -11.65
C CYS A 144 0.03 0.10 -10.44
N LYS A 145 0.75 -1.02 -10.53
CA LYS A 145 0.98 -1.95 -9.42
C LYS A 145 2.43 -2.38 -9.40
N LEU A 146 3.00 -2.51 -8.21
CA LEU A 146 4.26 -3.21 -7.98
C LEU A 146 4.16 -4.14 -6.77
N ILE A 147 5.02 -5.15 -6.76
CA ILE A 147 5.25 -6.07 -5.66
C ILE A 147 6.74 -6.04 -5.36
N ALA A 148 7.08 -5.90 -4.09
CA ALA A 148 8.45 -5.85 -3.62
C ALA A 148 8.65 -6.68 -2.35
N SER A 149 9.81 -7.32 -2.23
CA SER A 149 10.24 -8.12 -1.08
C SER A 149 11.66 -7.75 -0.63
N ARG A 150 12.10 -8.32 0.50
CA ARG A 150 13.44 -8.12 1.03
C ARG A 150 14.49 -8.98 0.34
#